data_8f02780113e8db7afce37a78e33be595
#
_entry.id   8f02780113e8db7afce37a78e33be595
#
_cell.length_a   1.000
_cell.length_b   1.000
_cell.length_c   1.000
_cell.angle_alpha   90.00
_cell.angle_beta   90.00
_cell.angle_gamma   90.00
#
_symmetry.space_group_name_H-M   'P 1'
#
loop_
_entity.id
_entity.type
_entity.pdbx_description
1 polymer ?
#
loop_
_entity_poly.entity_id
_entity_poly.type
_entity_poly.pdbx_seq_one_letter_code
_entity_poly.pdbx_strand_id
1 'polypeptide(L)'
;ALTILLIALTIVFLLATATLWPFSAWGGNAVSVTVLVALLVCLIPTTIGGLLSAIGVAGMSRMLGANVIATSGRAVEAAGDVDVLLLDKTGTITLGNRQASEFIPAQGVDEKTLADAAQLASLADETPEGRSIVILAKQRFNLRERDVQSLHATFVPFTAQSRMSGINIDNRMIRKGSVDAIRRHVEANGGHFPADVDQKVDQVARQGATPLVVVEGSRVLGVIALKDIVKGGIKERFAQLRKMGIKTVMITGDNRL
;
A
#
# COMPACT_ATOMS: atom_id res chain seq x y z
N ALA A 1 -5.79 28.94 -10.55
CA ALA A 1 -5.39 30.07 -11.41
C ALA A 1 -6.52 30.48 -12.37
N LEU A 2 -7.03 29.59 -13.23
CA LEU A 2 -8.02 29.88 -14.27
C LEU A 2 -9.36 30.41 -13.73
N THR A 3 -9.88 29.88 -12.63
CA THR A 3 -11.11 30.37 -11.99
C THR A 3 -10.95 31.81 -11.48
N ILE A 4 -9.79 32.16 -10.94
CA ILE A 4 -9.48 33.51 -10.47
C ILE A 4 -9.43 34.47 -11.67
N LEU A 5 -8.79 34.06 -12.77
CA LEU A 5 -8.73 34.82 -14.00
C LEU A 5 -10.14 35.09 -14.57
N LEU A 6 -11.01 34.07 -14.66
CA LEU A 6 -12.38 34.19 -15.11
C LEU A 6 -13.20 35.20 -14.28
N ILE A 7 -13.09 35.11 -12.95
CA ILE A 7 -13.76 36.04 -12.04
C ILE A 7 -13.24 37.47 -12.25
N ALA A 8 -11.92 37.64 -12.32
CA ALA A 8 -11.32 38.95 -12.55
C ALA A 8 -11.74 39.57 -13.86
N LEU A 9 -11.70 38.80 -14.96
CA LEU A 9 -12.18 39.27 -16.28
C LEU A 9 -13.68 39.63 -16.26
N THR A 10 -14.51 38.80 -15.60
CA THR A 10 -15.95 39.09 -15.49
C THR A 10 -16.20 40.39 -14.74
N ILE A 11 -15.48 40.67 -13.65
CA ILE A 11 -15.59 41.93 -12.88
C ILE A 11 -15.14 43.11 -13.74
N VAL A 12 -14.01 42.99 -14.44
CA VAL A 12 -13.51 44.08 -15.33
C VAL A 12 -14.49 44.38 -16.43
N PHE A 13 -15.03 43.35 -17.12
CA PHE A 13 -15.99 43.55 -18.20
C PHE A 13 -17.33 44.11 -17.72
N LEU A 14 -17.78 43.70 -16.51
CA LEU A 14 -18.99 44.27 -15.90
C LEU A 14 -18.81 45.74 -15.56
N LEU A 15 -17.69 46.14 -14.99
CA LEU A 15 -17.34 47.52 -14.68
C LEU A 15 -17.22 48.35 -15.97
N ALA A 16 -16.53 47.82 -16.99
CA ALA A 16 -16.36 48.51 -18.28
C ALA A 16 -17.73 48.74 -18.96
N THR A 17 -18.61 47.74 -18.98
CA THR A 17 -19.94 47.84 -19.57
C THR A 17 -20.84 48.81 -18.77
N ALA A 18 -20.78 48.78 -17.44
CA ALA A 18 -21.56 49.68 -16.59
C ALA A 18 -21.13 51.17 -16.75
N THR A 19 -19.83 51.41 -16.88
CA THR A 19 -19.28 52.77 -17.08
C THR A 19 -19.46 53.27 -18.49
N LEU A 20 -19.64 52.40 -19.47
CA LEU A 20 -19.85 52.80 -20.87
C LEU A 20 -21.15 53.58 -21.09
N TRP A 21 -22.20 53.28 -20.32
CA TRP A 21 -23.49 53.99 -20.46
C TRP A 21 -23.39 55.47 -20.10
N PRO A 22 -22.94 55.92 -18.94
CA PRO A 22 -22.82 57.35 -18.63
C PRO A 22 -21.79 58.05 -19.54
N PHE A 23 -20.70 57.34 -19.92
CA PHE A 23 -19.70 57.89 -20.85
C PHE A 23 -20.29 58.16 -22.24
N SER A 24 -21.08 57.23 -22.80
CA SER A 24 -21.72 57.39 -24.09
C SER A 24 -22.82 58.47 -24.10
N ALA A 25 -23.57 58.58 -22.98
CA ALA A 25 -24.56 59.62 -22.80
C ALA A 25 -23.93 61.03 -22.75
N TRP A 26 -22.79 61.16 -22.03
CA TRP A 26 -22.01 62.39 -21.97
C TRP A 26 -21.41 62.79 -23.36
N GLY A 27 -21.00 61.80 -24.15
CA GLY A 27 -20.49 62.00 -25.53
C GLY A 27 -21.56 62.32 -26.57
N GLY A 28 -22.83 62.46 -26.20
CA GLY A 28 -23.94 62.80 -27.09
C GLY A 28 -24.51 61.61 -27.88
N ASN A 29 -24.04 60.41 -27.68
CA ASN A 29 -24.48 59.19 -28.39
C ASN A 29 -24.82 58.08 -27.39
N ALA A 30 -25.96 58.20 -26.73
CA ALA A 30 -26.40 57.25 -25.70
C ALA A 30 -26.62 55.84 -26.29
N VAL A 31 -25.87 54.90 -25.82
CA VAL A 31 -26.01 53.49 -26.19
C VAL A 31 -27.22 52.89 -25.46
N SER A 32 -28.05 52.12 -26.16
CA SER A 32 -29.22 51.49 -25.55
C SER A 32 -28.79 50.36 -24.58
N VAL A 33 -29.61 50.16 -23.53
CA VAL A 33 -29.40 49.10 -22.55
C VAL A 33 -29.29 47.71 -23.21
N THR A 34 -30.07 47.46 -24.26
CA THR A 34 -30.03 46.20 -25.02
C THR A 34 -28.66 45.94 -25.66
N VAL A 35 -28.02 46.99 -26.19
CA VAL A 35 -26.68 46.88 -26.78
C VAL A 35 -25.62 46.61 -25.67
N LEU A 36 -25.76 47.24 -24.51
CA LEU A 36 -24.86 47.03 -23.37
C LEU A 36 -24.97 45.62 -22.82
N VAL A 37 -26.21 45.08 -22.73
CA VAL A 37 -26.41 43.67 -22.30
C VAL A 37 -25.81 42.71 -23.34
N ALA A 38 -26.04 42.96 -24.63
CA ALA A 38 -25.45 42.14 -25.69
C ALA A 38 -23.91 42.18 -25.64
N LEU A 39 -23.33 43.35 -25.42
CA LEU A 39 -21.90 43.53 -25.27
C LEU A 39 -21.36 42.74 -24.05
N LEU A 40 -22.04 42.86 -22.92
CA LEU A 40 -21.66 42.13 -21.69
C LEU A 40 -21.68 40.62 -21.92
N VAL A 41 -22.72 40.08 -22.53
CA VAL A 41 -22.85 38.66 -22.86
C VAL A 41 -21.72 38.18 -23.78
N CYS A 42 -21.35 39.03 -24.77
CA CYS A 42 -20.23 38.73 -25.67
C CYS A 42 -18.86 38.78 -24.97
N LEU A 43 -18.68 39.65 -23.99
CA LEU A 43 -17.42 39.82 -23.28
C LEU A 43 -17.20 38.75 -22.19
N ILE A 44 -18.26 38.27 -21.54
CA ILE A 44 -18.14 37.22 -20.52
C ILE A 44 -17.69 35.91 -21.18
N PRO A 45 -16.56 35.35 -20.78
CA PRO A 45 -16.02 34.14 -21.41
C PRO A 45 -16.76 32.87 -20.95
N THR A 46 -18.08 32.79 -21.19
CA THR A 46 -18.94 31.66 -20.74
C THR A 46 -18.52 30.35 -21.37
N THR A 47 -18.01 30.34 -22.58
CA THR A 47 -17.52 29.16 -23.30
C THR A 47 -16.31 28.54 -22.62
N ILE A 48 -15.44 29.36 -22.03
CA ILE A 48 -14.24 28.86 -21.32
C ILE A 48 -14.65 28.09 -20.05
N GLY A 49 -15.67 28.58 -19.31
CA GLY A 49 -16.18 27.89 -18.14
C GLY A 49 -16.74 26.50 -18.43
N GLY A 50 -17.53 26.38 -19.52
CA GLY A 50 -18.05 25.11 -20.00
C GLY A 50 -16.96 24.16 -20.51
N LEU A 51 -16.01 24.70 -21.28
CA LEU A 51 -14.91 23.94 -21.86
C LEU A 51 -13.99 23.37 -20.79
N LEU A 52 -13.69 24.11 -19.72
CA LEU A 52 -12.88 23.64 -18.57
C LEU A 52 -13.48 22.42 -17.90
N SER A 53 -14.79 22.40 -17.70
CA SER A 53 -15.48 21.24 -17.13
C SER A 53 -15.37 20.02 -18.05
N ALA A 54 -15.58 20.22 -19.37
CA ALA A 54 -15.46 19.16 -20.37
C ALA A 54 -14.02 18.59 -20.45
N ILE A 55 -13.00 19.44 -20.44
CA ILE A 55 -11.59 19.05 -20.43
C ILE A 55 -11.27 18.29 -19.15
N GLY A 56 -11.77 18.73 -17.99
CA GLY A 56 -11.60 18.05 -16.72
C GLY A 56 -12.17 16.61 -16.73
N VAL A 57 -13.38 16.44 -17.27
CA VAL A 57 -14.03 15.12 -17.42
C VAL A 57 -13.24 14.23 -18.40
N ALA A 58 -12.84 14.78 -19.55
CA ALA A 58 -12.04 14.05 -20.52
C ALA A 58 -10.68 13.63 -19.94
N GLY A 59 -10.04 14.50 -19.14
CA GLY A 59 -8.81 14.19 -18.41
C GLY A 59 -8.99 13.05 -17.41
N MET A 60 -10.05 13.09 -16.60
CA MET A 60 -10.39 12.01 -15.67
C MET A 60 -10.63 10.68 -16.40
N SER A 61 -11.35 10.69 -17.51
CA SER A 61 -11.62 9.50 -18.33
C SER A 61 -10.31 8.88 -18.87
N ARG A 62 -9.36 9.69 -19.33
CA ARG A 62 -8.04 9.21 -19.77
C ARG A 62 -7.23 8.60 -18.62
N MET A 63 -7.26 9.22 -17.44
CA MET A 63 -6.61 8.69 -16.24
C MET A 63 -7.20 7.36 -15.82
N LEU A 64 -8.53 7.22 -15.86
CA LEU A 64 -9.22 5.96 -15.55
C LEU A 64 -8.82 4.86 -16.54
N GLY A 65 -8.68 5.16 -17.83
CA GLY A 65 -8.15 4.22 -18.82
C GLY A 65 -6.70 3.77 -18.56
N ALA A 66 -5.94 4.56 -17.80
CA ALA A 66 -4.60 4.22 -17.32
C ALA A 66 -4.59 3.60 -15.91
N ASN A 67 -5.74 3.15 -15.39
CA ASN A 67 -5.94 2.63 -14.03
C ASN A 67 -5.60 3.64 -12.91
N VAL A 68 -5.77 4.93 -13.18
CA VAL A 68 -5.58 6.00 -12.19
C VAL A 68 -6.94 6.65 -11.91
N ILE A 69 -7.37 6.63 -10.67
CA ILE A 69 -8.62 7.26 -10.23
C ILE A 69 -8.33 8.70 -9.82
N ALA A 70 -8.83 9.65 -10.62
CA ALA A 70 -8.79 11.06 -10.28
C ALA A 70 -10.16 11.49 -9.73
N THR A 71 -10.19 12.20 -8.61
CA THR A 71 -11.42 12.63 -7.93
C THR A 71 -11.98 13.92 -8.49
N SER A 72 -11.23 14.66 -9.28
CA SER A 72 -11.66 15.92 -9.91
C SER A 72 -10.75 16.30 -11.08
N GLY A 73 -11.25 17.14 -11.99
CA GLY A 73 -10.44 17.72 -13.06
C GLY A 73 -9.26 18.54 -12.55
N ARG A 74 -9.40 19.18 -11.38
CA ARG A 74 -8.29 19.89 -10.70
C ARG A 74 -7.19 18.94 -10.23
N ALA A 75 -7.55 17.73 -9.76
CA ALA A 75 -6.57 16.74 -9.37
C ALA A 75 -5.73 16.26 -10.55
N VAL A 76 -6.35 16.15 -11.76
CA VAL A 76 -5.64 15.82 -13.01
C VAL A 76 -4.64 16.93 -13.38
N GLU A 77 -5.06 18.19 -13.29
CA GLU A 77 -4.20 19.36 -13.56
C GLU A 77 -3.03 19.41 -12.56
N ALA A 78 -3.31 19.27 -11.26
CA ALA A 78 -2.30 19.30 -10.21
C ALA A 78 -1.30 18.13 -10.31
N ALA A 79 -1.72 16.98 -10.81
CA ALA A 79 -0.84 15.83 -11.00
C ALA A 79 0.27 16.09 -12.04
N GLY A 80 0.06 17.04 -12.97
CA GLY A 80 1.07 17.46 -13.94
C GLY A 80 2.18 18.34 -13.35
N ASP A 81 1.92 19.01 -12.22
CA ASP A 81 2.82 20.00 -11.60
C ASP A 81 3.48 19.46 -10.31
N VAL A 82 3.57 18.14 -10.16
CA VAL A 82 4.13 17.51 -8.97
C VAL A 82 5.65 17.50 -9.00
N ASP A 83 6.29 18.13 -8.01
CA ASP A 83 7.74 18.11 -7.81
C ASP A 83 8.19 16.98 -6.88
N VAL A 84 7.32 16.54 -5.96
CA VAL A 84 7.62 15.53 -4.96
C VAL A 84 6.51 14.48 -4.93
N LEU A 85 6.90 13.22 -5.12
CA LEU A 85 6.00 12.08 -5.05
C LEU A 85 6.26 11.31 -3.75
N LEU A 86 5.25 11.27 -2.89
CA LEU A 86 5.26 10.48 -1.66
C LEU A 86 4.69 9.08 -1.97
N LEU A 87 5.49 8.04 -1.73
CA LEU A 87 5.12 6.66 -2.05
C LEU A 87 5.03 5.85 -0.77
N ASP A 88 3.89 5.21 -0.54
CA ASP A 88 3.79 4.19 0.49
C ASP A 88 4.64 2.97 0.10
N LYS A 89 5.33 2.35 1.09
CA LYS A 89 6.13 1.15 0.87
C LYS A 89 5.22 -0.05 0.55
N THR A 90 4.27 -0.31 1.44
CA THR A 90 3.48 -1.54 1.44
C THR A 90 2.37 -1.49 0.38
N GLY A 91 2.36 -2.44 -0.56
CA GLY A 91 1.38 -2.49 -1.65
C GLY A 91 1.68 -1.55 -2.83
N THR A 92 2.49 -0.51 -2.66
CA THR A 92 2.91 0.42 -3.72
C THR A 92 4.28 0.05 -4.28
N ILE A 93 5.32 0.10 -3.48
CA ILE A 93 6.69 -0.30 -3.85
C ILE A 93 6.83 -1.81 -3.76
N THR A 94 6.21 -2.42 -2.75
CA THR A 94 6.16 -3.87 -2.54
C THR A 94 4.83 -4.45 -3.00
N LEU A 95 4.74 -5.77 -3.08
CA LEU A 95 3.49 -6.48 -3.42
C LEU A 95 2.43 -6.39 -2.32
N GLY A 96 2.81 -5.93 -1.12
CA GLY A 96 1.96 -5.90 0.05
C GLY A 96 1.78 -7.26 0.73
N ASN A 97 2.38 -8.30 0.16
CA ASN A 97 2.38 -9.65 0.70
C ASN A 97 3.78 -9.98 1.22
N ARG A 98 3.86 -10.34 2.49
CA ARG A 98 5.10 -10.83 3.08
C ARG A 98 5.32 -12.26 2.64
N GLN A 99 6.54 -12.58 2.20
CA GLN A 99 6.90 -13.94 1.82
C GLN A 99 8.02 -14.47 2.70
N ALA A 100 7.94 -15.75 3.04
CA ALA A 100 9.00 -16.44 3.75
C ALA A 100 10.28 -16.45 2.89
N SER A 101 11.37 -16.01 3.50
CA SER A 101 12.67 -15.90 2.84
C SER A 101 13.72 -16.81 3.46
N GLU A 102 13.57 -17.14 4.75
CA GLU A 102 14.58 -17.88 5.49
C GLU A 102 13.99 -18.60 6.70
N PHE A 103 14.52 -19.80 7.00
CA PHE A 103 14.30 -20.50 8.24
C PHE A 103 15.56 -20.36 9.12
N ILE A 104 15.40 -19.86 10.33
CA ILE A 104 16.50 -19.60 11.27
C ILE A 104 16.25 -20.49 12.50
N PRO A 105 16.90 -21.67 12.60
CA PRO A 105 16.63 -22.61 13.69
C PRO A 105 17.14 -22.09 15.03
N ALA A 106 16.48 -22.50 16.13
CA ALA A 106 16.97 -22.30 17.49
C ALA A 106 18.23 -23.13 17.72
N GLN A 107 18.98 -22.81 18.78
CA GLN A 107 20.18 -23.58 19.11
C GLN A 107 19.84 -25.06 19.36
N GLY A 108 20.55 -25.96 18.67
CA GLY A 108 20.33 -27.42 18.79
C GLY A 108 19.10 -27.93 18.04
N VAL A 109 18.53 -27.12 17.12
CA VAL A 109 17.46 -27.53 16.20
C VAL A 109 18.04 -27.55 14.79
N ASP A 110 17.74 -28.59 14.04
CA ASP A 110 18.08 -28.68 12.62
C ASP A 110 17.12 -27.82 11.77
N GLU A 111 17.65 -27.14 10.75
CA GLU A 111 16.86 -26.25 9.86
C GLU A 111 15.72 -27.00 9.16
N LYS A 112 15.96 -28.27 8.78
CA LYS A 112 14.95 -29.12 8.16
C LYS A 112 13.81 -29.45 9.13
N THR A 113 14.10 -29.65 10.41
CA THR A 113 13.10 -29.88 11.46
C THR A 113 12.21 -28.65 11.66
N LEU A 114 12.81 -27.47 11.67
CA LEU A 114 12.07 -26.20 11.71
C LEU A 114 11.19 -26.03 10.48
N ALA A 115 11.74 -26.29 9.29
CA ALA A 115 11.01 -26.15 8.03
C ALA A 115 9.84 -27.15 7.92
N ASP A 116 10.01 -28.39 8.38
CA ASP A 116 8.94 -29.40 8.42
C ASP A 116 7.80 -28.97 9.35
N ALA A 117 8.12 -28.54 10.57
CA ALA A 117 7.12 -28.02 11.50
C ALA A 117 6.41 -26.76 10.98
N ALA A 118 7.17 -25.85 10.38
CA ALA A 118 6.62 -24.62 9.77
C ALA A 118 5.69 -24.94 8.60
N GLN A 119 6.05 -25.91 7.76
CA GLN A 119 5.20 -26.39 6.67
C GLN A 119 3.91 -26.98 7.21
N LEU A 120 3.98 -27.91 8.16
CA LEU A 120 2.80 -28.53 8.78
C LEU A 120 1.85 -27.49 9.37
N ALA A 121 2.38 -26.54 10.15
CA ALA A 121 1.59 -25.45 10.74
C ALA A 121 0.99 -24.48 9.69
N SER A 122 1.41 -24.57 8.43
CA SER A 122 0.98 -23.68 7.36
C SER A 122 0.10 -24.37 6.31
N LEU A 123 -0.12 -25.68 6.38
CA LEU A 123 -0.88 -26.43 5.36
C LEU A 123 -2.33 -25.96 5.19
N ALA A 124 -2.98 -25.57 6.28
CA ALA A 124 -4.34 -25.03 6.26
C ALA A 124 -4.41 -23.49 6.33
N ASP A 125 -3.25 -22.83 6.26
CA ASP A 125 -3.17 -21.38 6.29
C ASP A 125 -3.25 -20.82 4.86
N GLU A 126 -4.44 -20.38 4.47
CA GLU A 126 -4.71 -19.82 3.13
C GLU A 126 -4.13 -18.42 2.92
N THR A 127 -3.52 -17.84 3.94
CA THR A 127 -2.87 -16.52 3.81
C THR A 127 -1.69 -16.60 2.83
N PRO A 128 -1.34 -15.49 2.16
CA PRO A 128 -0.15 -15.43 1.30
C PRO A 128 1.14 -15.81 2.05
N GLU A 129 1.22 -15.43 3.33
CA GLU A 129 2.32 -15.77 4.23
C GLU A 129 2.41 -17.29 4.46
N GLY A 130 1.29 -17.94 4.80
CA GLY A 130 1.22 -19.39 5.00
C GLY A 130 1.65 -20.15 3.76
N ARG A 131 1.08 -19.80 2.61
CA ARG A 131 1.45 -20.40 1.31
C ARG A 131 2.95 -20.23 1.00
N SER A 132 3.51 -19.06 1.29
CA SER A 132 4.92 -18.79 1.03
C SER A 132 5.86 -19.66 1.88
N ILE A 133 5.48 -19.97 3.13
CA ILE A 133 6.22 -20.87 4.02
C ILE A 133 6.24 -22.29 3.43
N VAL A 134 5.11 -22.79 2.97
CA VAL A 134 5.01 -24.12 2.33
C VAL A 134 5.88 -24.18 1.06
N ILE A 135 5.84 -23.14 0.24
CA ILE A 135 6.66 -23.05 -0.97
C ILE A 135 8.16 -23.05 -0.63
N LEU A 136 8.58 -22.22 0.34
CA LEU A 136 9.98 -22.15 0.76
C LEU A 136 10.48 -23.48 1.31
N ALA A 137 9.69 -24.18 2.15
CA ALA A 137 10.02 -25.48 2.69
C ALA A 137 10.18 -26.53 1.58
N LYS A 138 9.29 -26.52 0.58
CA LYS A 138 9.36 -27.40 -0.60
C LYS A 138 10.62 -27.11 -1.44
N GLN A 139 10.94 -25.86 -1.68
CA GLN A 139 12.10 -25.46 -2.50
C GLN A 139 13.44 -25.80 -1.84
N ARG A 140 13.57 -25.53 -0.52
CA ARG A 140 14.85 -25.74 0.20
C ARG A 140 15.12 -27.17 0.60
N PHE A 141 14.08 -27.90 1.01
CA PHE A 141 14.22 -29.22 1.62
C PHE A 141 13.51 -30.34 0.86
N ASN A 142 12.93 -30.01 -0.32
CA ASN A 142 12.16 -30.96 -1.15
C ASN A 142 11.05 -31.67 -0.33
N LEU A 143 10.46 -30.96 0.64
CA LEU A 143 9.35 -31.45 1.44
C LEU A 143 8.11 -31.54 0.54
N ARG A 144 7.62 -32.76 0.28
CA ARG A 144 6.41 -32.96 -0.54
C ARG A 144 5.20 -32.41 0.19
N GLU A 145 4.22 -31.94 -0.58
CA GLU A 145 2.89 -31.67 -0.04
C GLU A 145 2.34 -32.95 0.59
N ARG A 146 2.00 -32.86 1.86
CA ARG A 146 1.34 -33.96 2.56
C ARG A 146 -0.15 -33.84 2.31
N ASP A 147 -0.81 -34.98 2.03
CA ASP A 147 -2.26 -35.02 1.96
C ASP A 147 -2.83 -34.76 3.36
N VAL A 148 -3.38 -33.57 3.52
CA VAL A 148 -3.96 -33.08 4.78
C VAL A 148 -5.13 -33.96 5.24
N GLN A 149 -5.84 -34.60 4.29
CA GLN A 149 -6.99 -35.45 4.61
C GLN A 149 -6.57 -36.82 5.16
N SER A 150 -5.40 -37.30 4.80
CA SER A 150 -4.84 -38.56 5.32
C SER A 150 -4.24 -38.43 6.73
N LEU A 151 -3.95 -37.21 7.16
CA LEU A 151 -3.45 -36.91 8.48
C LEU A 151 -4.67 -36.66 9.39
N HIS A 152 -4.90 -37.47 10.40
CA HIS A 152 -5.92 -37.21 11.43
C HIS A 152 -5.57 -35.95 12.23
N ALA A 153 -5.50 -34.81 11.54
CA ALA A 153 -4.97 -33.56 12.03
C ALA A 153 -6.09 -32.58 12.35
N THR A 154 -5.98 -31.87 13.45
CA THR A 154 -6.85 -30.75 13.80
C THR A 154 -6.10 -29.45 13.55
N PHE A 155 -6.63 -28.62 12.64
CA PHE A 155 -6.05 -27.31 12.32
C PHE A 155 -6.52 -26.25 13.30
N VAL A 156 -5.59 -25.35 13.67
CA VAL A 156 -5.86 -24.17 14.47
C VAL A 156 -5.73 -22.95 13.55
N PRO A 157 -6.86 -22.34 13.15
CA PRO A 157 -6.84 -21.21 12.25
C PRO A 157 -6.24 -19.98 12.94
N PHE A 158 -5.65 -19.08 12.13
CA PHE A 158 -5.17 -17.80 12.62
C PHE A 158 -6.34 -16.92 13.06
N THR A 159 -6.22 -16.30 14.24
CA THR A 159 -7.14 -15.25 14.68
C THR A 159 -6.35 -14.00 15.11
N ALA A 160 -6.94 -12.83 14.96
CA ALA A 160 -6.33 -11.56 15.38
C ALA A 160 -6.09 -11.51 16.91
N GLN A 161 -6.86 -12.27 17.68
CA GLN A 161 -6.75 -12.36 19.14
C GLN A 161 -5.59 -13.28 19.56
N SER A 162 -5.52 -14.48 18.99
CA SER A 162 -4.46 -15.44 19.31
C SER A 162 -3.13 -15.06 18.66
N ARG A 163 -3.15 -14.44 17.50
CA ARG A 163 -1.98 -14.16 16.64
C ARG A 163 -1.11 -15.39 16.37
N MET A 164 -1.74 -16.55 16.39
CA MET A 164 -1.13 -17.85 16.16
C MET A 164 -2.01 -18.68 15.27
N SER A 165 -1.38 -19.56 14.49
CA SER A 165 -2.03 -20.66 13.77
C SER A 165 -1.20 -21.92 13.95
N GLY A 166 -1.75 -23.10 13.60
CA GLY A 166 -0.99 -24.32 13.72
C GLY A 166 -1.80 -25.57 13.47
N ILE A 167 -1.26 -26.68 13.94
CA ILE A 167 -1.81 -28.02 13.74
C ILE A 167 -1.58 -28.90 14.97
N ASN A 168 -2.54 -29.76 15.27
CA ASN A 168 -2.38 -30.88 16.20
C ASN A 168 -2.43 -32.16 15.37
N ILE A 169 -1.37 -32.96 15.43
CA ILE A 169 -1.21 -34.19 14.66
C ILE A 169 -0.40 -35.20 15.48
N ASP A 170 -0.84 -36.43 15.56
CA ASP A 170 -0.11 -37.54 16.20
C ASP A 170 0.51 -37.19 17.55
N ASN A 171 -0.23 -36.56 18.46
CA ASN A 171 0.24 -36.03 19.74
C ASN A 171 1.24 -34.86 19.66
N ARG A 172 1.54 -34.36 18.49
CA ARG A 172 2.37 -33.15 18.27
C ARG A 172 1.48 -31.92 18.20
N MET A 173 1.80 -30.90 18.96
CA MET A 173 1.13 -29.61 18.93
C MET A 173 2.09 -28.57 18.34
N ILE A 174 1.90 -28.22 17.07
CA ILE A 174 2.77 -27.25 16.40
C ILE A 174 2.03 -25.93 16.27
N ARG A 175 2.69 -24.84 16.63
CA ARG A 175 2.17 -23.47 16.51
C ARG A 175 3.18 -22.58 15.83
N LYS A 176 2.68 -21.63 15.03
CA LYS A 176 3.45 -20.51 14.48
C LYS A 176 2.70 -19.21 14.75
N GLY A 177 3.41 -18.13 14.99
CA GLY A 177 2.77 -16.84 15.24
C GLY A 177 3.73 -15.73 15.57
N SER A 178 3.16 -14.60 16.00
CA SER A 178 3.95 -13.46 16.45
C SER A 178 4.79 -13.82 17.67
N VAL A 179 5.92 -13.17 17.82
CA VAL A 179 6.87 -13.41 18.91
C VAL A 179 6.19 -13.38 20.28
N ASP A 180 5.41 -12.33 20.55
CA ASP A 180 4.72 -12.15 21.84
C ASP A 180 3.66 -13.22 22.10
N ALA A 181 2.95 -13.67 21.07
CA ALA A 181 1.93 -14.69 21.20
C ALA A 181 2.56 -16.05 21.50
N ILE A 182 3.62 -16.40 20.77
CA ILE A 182 4.34 -17.67 20.99
C ILE A 182 5.07 -17.65 22.32
N ARG A 183 5.66 -16.54 22.74
CA ARG A 183 6.29 -16.43 24.09
C ARG A 183 5.28 -16.74 25.18
N ARG A 184 4.12 -16.09 25.17
CA ARG A 184 3.04 -16.39 26.13
C ARG A 184 2.57 -17.83 26.08
N HIS A 185 2.48 -18.40 24.88
CA HIS A 185 2.10 -19.80 24.70
C HIS A 185 3.13 -20.77 25.33
N VAL A 186 4.41 -20.54 25.10
CA VAL A 186 5.50 -21.34 25.66
C VAL A 186 5.52 -21.27 27.19
N GLU A 187 5.43 -20.07 27.75
CA GLU A 187 5.42 -19.84 29.21
C GLU A 187 4.18 -20.47 29.87
N ALA A 188 2.99 -20.32 29.24
CA ALA A 188 1.75 -20.93 29.74
C ALA A 188 1.79 -22.47 29.72
N ASN A 189 2.61 -23.08 28.85
CA ASN A 189 2.84 -24.53 28.80
C ASN A 189 4.10 -24.99 29.61
N GLY A 190 4.61 -24.15 30.52
CA GLY A 190 5.73 -24.47 31.39
C GLY A 190 7.09 -24.50 30.68
N GLY A 191 7.19 -23.97 29.46
CA GLY A 191 8.44 -23.84 28.74
C GLY A 191 9.16 -22.52 29.02
N HIS A 192 10.39 -22.43 28.50
CA HIS A 192 11.18 -21.19 28.52
C HIS A 192 11.45 -20.71 27.10
N PHE A 193 11.33 -19.39 26.87
CA PHE A 193 11.66 -18.80 25.58
C PHE A 193 13.18 -18.57 25.50
N PRO A 194 13.91 -19.21 24.54
CA PRO A 194 15.36 -19.16 24.51
C PRO A 194 15.92 -17.80 24.13
N ALA A 195 16.97 -17.35 24.83
CA ALA A 195 17.62 -16.05 24.56
C ALA A 195 18.27 -15.97 23.17
N ASP A 196 18.72 -17.10 22.60
CA ASP A 196 19.26 -17.15 21.23
C ASP A 196 18.17 -16.87 20.19
N VAL A 197 16.93 -17.26 20.47
CA VAL A 197 15.78 -16.96 19.60
C VAL A 197 15.43 -15.49 19.67
N ASP A 198 15.51 -14.84 20.84
CA ASP A 198 15.33 -13.39 20.97
C ASP A 198 16.34 -12.60 20.12
N GLN A 199 17.61 -12.99 20.15
CA GLN A 199 18.64 -12.38 19.33
C GLN A 199 18.36 -12.53 17.82
N LYS A 200 17.86 -13.71 17.39
CA LYS A 200 17.48 -13.97 16.01
C LYS A 200 16.26 -13.17 15.59
N VAL A 201 15.26 -13.02 16.46
CA VAL A 201 14.09 -12.16 16.26
C VAL A 201 14.52 -10.71 16.03
N ASP A 202 15.40 -10.19 16.90
CA ASP A 202 15.92 -8.82 16.77
C ASP A 202 16.73 -8.64 15.47
N GLN A 203 17.54 -9.63 15.11
CA GLN A 203 18.30 -9.60 13.87
C GLN A 203 17.38 -9.54 12.64
N VAL A 204 16.33 -10.36 12.60
CA VAL A 204 15.32 -10.37 11.52
C VAL A 204 14.61 -9.04 11.46
N ALA A 205 14.19 -8.48 12.59
CA ALA A 205 13.50 -7.19 12.68
C ALA A 205 14.40 -6.03 12.19
N ARG A 206 15.68 -5.99 12.59
CA ARG A 206 16.67 -4.99 12.12
C ARG A 206 16.91 -5.04 10.62
N GLN A 207 16.72 -6.19 9.98
CA GLN A 207 16.79 -6.34 8.52
C GLN A 207 15.51 -5.89 7.80
N GLY A 208 14.52 -5.35 8.53
CA GLY A 208 13.24 -4.93 7.98
C GLY A 208 12.31 -6.10 7.60
N ALA A 209 12.60 -7.30 8.09
CA ALA A 209 11.76 -8.48 7.93
C ALA A 209 10.86 -8.68 9.16
N THR A 210 9.74 -9.38 8.98
CA THR A 210 8.85 -9.74 10.10
C THR A 210 9.19 -11.14 10.59
N PRO A 211 9.57 -11.29 11.87
CA PRO A 211 9.81 -12.60 12.44
C PRO A 211 8.50 -13.30 12.81
N LEU A 212 8.35 -14.57 12.42
CA LEU A 212 7.37 -15.50 12.96
C LEU A 212 8.12 -16.60 13.72
N VAL A 213 7.65 -16.94 14.91
CA VAL A 213 8.26 -18.01 15.72
C VAL A 213 7.45 -19.29 15.55
N VAL A 214 8.16 -20.42 15.49
CA VAL A 214 7.59 -21.78 15.42
C VAL A 214 7.92 -22.54 16.69
N VAL A 215 6.93 -23.23 17.25
CA VAL A 215 7.03 -24.00 18.47
C VAL A 215 6.34 -25.34 18.31
N GLU A 216 6.90 -26.38 18.93
CA GLU A 216 6.29 -27.70 19.10
C GLU A 216 6.11 -27.99 20.60
N GLY A 217 4.85 -28.05 21.05
CA GLY A 217 4.55 -28.08 22.49
C GLY A 217 5.03 -26.80 23.17
N SER A 218 5.97 -26.97 24.11
CA SER A 218 6.66 -25.88 24.81
C SER A 218 8.08 -25.61 24.28
N ARG A 219 8.55 -26.36 23.27
CA ARG A 219 9.89 -26.22 22.70
C ARG A 219 9.88 -25.26 21.51
N VAL A 220 10.63 -24.19 21.59
CA VAL A 220 10.82 -23.27 20.46
C VAL A 220 11.75 -23.90 19.43
N LEU A 221 11.32 -23.99 18.19
CA LEU A 221 12.09 -24.57 17.07
C LEU A 221 12.92 -23.54 16.33
N GLY A 222 12.45 -22.29 16.24
CA GLY A 222 13.17 -21.22 15.56
C GLY A 222 12.26 -20.13 15.02
N VAL A 223 12.82 -19.35 14.12
CA VAL A 223 12.21 -18.16 13.52
C VAL A 223 12.10 -18.32 12.00
N ILE A 224 10.99 -17.86 11.43
CA ILE A 224 10.80 -17.67 9.98
C ILE A 224 10.90 -16.18 9.70
N ALA A 225 11.79 -15.78 8.80
CA ALA A 225 11.86 -14.40 8.32
C ALA A 225 10.91 -14.17 7.16
N LEU A 226 9.94 -13.26 7.33
CA LEU A 226 9.03 -12.83 6.26
C LEU A 226 9.50 -11.48 5.72
N LYS A 227 9.76 -11.39 4.43
CA LYS A 227 10.17 -10.15 3.75
C LYS A 227 9.10 -9.68 2.77
N ASP A 228 8.91 -8.37 2.70
CA ASP A 228 8.12 -7.75 1.63
C ASP A 228 8.87 -7.86 0.31
N ILE A 229 8.19 -8.33 -0.72
CA ILE A 229 8.77 -8.41 -2.06
C ILE A 229 8.56 -7.09 -2.79
N VAL A 230 9.66 -6.51 -3.25
CA VAL A 230 9.67 -5.33 -4.12
C VAL A 230 9.13 -5.73 -5.49
N LYS A 231 8.19 -4.94 -6.02
CA LYS A 231 7.64 -5.15 -7.37
C LYS A 231 8.74 -5.04 -8.42
N GLY A 232 8.69 -5.89 -9.44
CA GLY A 232 9.60 -5.79 -10.58
C GLY A 232 9.48 -4.45 -11.29
N GLY A 233 10.60 -3.93 -11.83
CA GLY A 233 10.62 -2.69 -12.59
C GLY A 233 10.55 -1.39 -11.76
N ILE A 234 10.52 -1.46 -10.43
CA ILE A 234 10.44 -0.26 -9.55
C ILE A 234 11.70 0.60 -9.70
N LYS A 235 12.88 0.00 -9.83
CA LYS A 235 14.15 0.73 -10.00
C LYS A 235 14.13 1.58 -11.27
N GLU A 236 13.66 1.01 -12.35
CA GLU A 236 13.54 1.67 -13.66
C GLU A 236 12.50 2.80 -13.61
N ARG A 237 11.37 2.58 -12.94
CA ARG A 237 10.34 3.61 -12.75
C ARG A 237 10.85 4.78 -11.93
N PHE A 238 11.59 4.55 -10.87
CA PHE A 238 12.21 5.61 -10.08
C PHE A 238 13.28 6.38 -10.89
N ALA A 239 14.03 5.70 -11.75
CA ALA A 239 14.96 6.36 -12.65
C ALA A 239 14.24 7.27 -13.65
N GLN A 240 13.08 6.85 -14.18
CA GLN A 240 12.25 7.66 -15.06
C GLN A 240 11.68 8.89 -14.35
N LEU A 241 11.13 8.74 -13.14
CA LEU A 241 10.61 9.85 -12.33
C LEU A 241 11.69 10.89 -12.04
N ARG A 242 12.91 10.45 -11.69
CA ARG A 242 14.05 11.37 -11.47
C ARG A 242 14.46 12.11 -12.74
N LYS A 243 14.41 11.46 -13.91
CA LYS A 243 14.67 12.12 -15.21
C LYS A 243 13.63 13.20 -15.51
N MET A 244 12.41 13.05 -15.03
CA MET A 244 11.34 14.05 -15.13
C MET A 244 11.47 15.18 -14.08
N GLY A 245 12.49 15.16 -13.23
CA GLY A 245 12.72 16.13 -12.15
C GLY A 245 11.92 15.87 -10.88
N ILE A 246 11.17 14.76 -10.81
CA ILE A 246 10.32 14.43 -9.67
C ILE A 246 11.15 13.78 -8.55
N LYS A 247 11.15 14.38 -7.37
CA LYS A 247 11.70 13.77 -6.14
C LYS A 247 10.77 12.66 -5.65
N THR A 248 11.34 11.49 -5.36
CA THR A 248 10.59 10.38 -4.75
C THR A 248 10.95 10.23 -3.29
N VAL A 249 9.95 10.20 -2.40
CA VAL A 249 10.09 10.00 -0.96
C VAL A 249 9.26 8.78 -0.58
N MET A 250 9.87 7.82 0.11
CA MET A 250 9.18 6.65 0.62
C MET A 250 8.62 6.94 2.02
N ILE A 251 7.35 6.64 2.21
CA ILE A 251 6.69 6.65 3.52
C ILE A 251 6.48 5.21 3.95
N THR A 252 6.78 4.90 5.18
CA THR A 252 6.55 3.59 5.77
C THR A 252 6.03 3.74 7.20
N GLY A 253 5.06 2.91 7.56
CA GLY A 253 4.58 2.76 8.94
C GLY A 253 5.38 1.73 9.75
N ASP A 254 6.46 1.17 9.18
CA ASP A 254 7.29 0.20 9.89
C ASP A 254 8.00 0.87 11.08
N ASN A 255 8.20 0.10 12.15
CA ASN A 255 8.92 0.56 13.32
C ASN A 255 10.31 1.07 12.95
N ARG A 256 10.67 2.22 13.52
CA ARG A 256 12.06 2.69 13.56
C ARG A 256 12.80 1.82 14.59
N LEU A 257 13.44 0.77 14.15
CA LEU A 257 14.47 0.06 14.92
C LEU A 257 15.83 0.41 14.32
#